data_9a3a31ab85ddd63c5570eb0d3fc39fd9
#
_entry.id   9a3a31ab85ddd63c5570eb0d3fc39fd9
#
_cell.length_a   1.000
_cell.length_b   1.000
_cell.length_c   1.000
_cell.angle_alpha   90.00
_cell.angle_beta   90.00
_cell.angle_gamma   90.00
#
_symmetry.space_group_name_H-M   'P 1'
#
loop_
_entity.id
_entity.type
_entity.pdbx_description
1 polymer ?
#
loop_
_entity_poly.entity_id
_entity_poly.type
_entity_poly.pdbx_seq_one_letter_code
_entity_poly.pdbx_strand_id
1 'polypeptide(L)'
;MSNRKSLSVVIIAKNEAGLLPDCLRSVAWADEIILLDSGSEDNSVAVAEDLGAKVFTHADWQGFGKQRQLAQSYASNDYILMIDADERVTPELRHSIEQTLAAPDDNQVYSCARRNLFLGRFMRHSGWYPDRVNRLYANQRYRYNDDLVHESLNINGAKVVPLSGDLLHLTCRDFFAFQRKQLRYAEEWANQRYQAGKRCSYLSIITHTLGAFCKTWLLRAGFLDGKQGLLLAVVNAQYTFNKYAALWALGRNYSEK
;
A
#
# COMPACT_ATOMS: atom_id res chain seq x y z
N MET A 1 11.07 10.88 -32.49
CA MET A 1 11.31 10.82 -31.05
C MET A 1 10.01 11.13 -30.35
N SER A 2 9.52 10.27 -29.49
CA SER A 2 8.24 10.47 -28.78
C SER A 2 8.34 11.73 -27.92
N ASN A 3 7.43 12.69 -28.13
CA ASN A 3 7.40 13.98 -27.40
C ASN A 3 6.75 13.81 -26.00
N ARG A 4 6.88 12.61 -25.38
CA ARG A 4 6.39 12.36 -24.03
C ARG A 4 7.39 12.80 -22.97
N LYS A 5 6.90 13.18 -21.79
CA LYS A 5 7.74 13.39 -20.61
C LYS A 5 8.42 12.09 -20.17
N SER A 6 9.64 12.23 -19.66
CA SER A 6 10.43 11.11 -19.16
C SER A 6 9.97 10.62 -17.79
N LEU A 7 10.11 9.33 -17.51
CA LEU A 7 9.60 8.65 -16.33
C LEU A 7 10.69 7.92 -15.56
N SER A 8 10.84 8.21 -14.27
CA SER A 8 11.54 7.36 -13.32
C SER A 8 10.53 6.54 -12.51
N VAL A 9 10.69 5.22 -12.51
CA VAL A 9 10.03 4.35 -11.54
C VAL A 9 10.92 4.28 -10.31
N VAL A 10 10.34 4.55 -9.13
CA VAL A 10 11.07 4.59 -7.85
C VAL A 10 10.48 3.56 -6.90
N ILE A 11 11.35 2.71 -6.35
CA ILE A 11 11.01 1.58 -5.49
C ILE A 11 11.84 1.66 -4.22
N ILE A 12 11.24 1.41 -3.06
CA ILE A 12 11.95 1.14 -1.81
C ILE A 12 11.79 -0.33 -1.45
N ALA A 13 12.86 -1.00 -1.03
CA ALA A 13 12.82 -2.42 -0.71
C ALA A 13 13.71 -2.78 0.48
N LYS A 14 13.35 -3.88 1.17
CA LYS A 14 14.19 -4.58 2.12
C LYS A 14 13.80 -6.05 2.15
N ASN A 15 14.75 -6.95 1.79
CA ASN A 15 14.55 -8.41 1.77
C ASN A 15 13.37 -8.84 0.88
N GLU A 16 13.35 -8.36 -0.38
CA GLU A 16 12.28 -8.60 -1.36
C GLU A 16 12.77 -9.32 -2.62
N ALA A 17 13.88 -10.09 -2.54
CA ALA A 17 14.46 -10.80 -3.69
C ALA A 17 13.46 -11.66 -4.46
N GLY A 18 12.49 -12.27 -3.77
CA GLY A 18 11.45 -13.09 -4.40
C GLY A 18 10.35 -12.29 -5.12
N LEU A 19 10.20 -10.99 -4.86
CA LEU A 19 9.17 -10.13 -5.45
C LEU A 19 9.68 -9.21 -6.54
N LEU A 20 10.91 -8.74 -6.39
CA LEU A 20 11.54 -7.79 -7.30
C LEU A 20 11.51 -8.23 -8.78
N PRO A 21 11.75 -9.51 -9.16
CA PRO A 21 11.76 -9.87 -10.57
C PRO A 21 10.49 -9.51 -11.33
N ASP A 22 9.33 -9.83 -10.78
CA ASP A 22 8.05 -9.52 -11.45
C ASP A 22 7.69 -8.04 -11.34
N CYS A 23 8.06 -7.37 -10.25
CA CYS A 23 7.91 -5.94 -10.09
C CYS A 23 8.66 -5.20 -11.19
N LEU A 24 9.96 -5.42 -11.29
CA LEU A 24 10.85 -4.75 -12.23
C LEU A 24 10.48 -5.05 -13.69
N ARG A 25 10.14 -6.31 -14.03
CA ARG A 25 9.64 -6.65 -15.37
C ARG A 25 8.37 -5.88 -15.74
N SER A 26 7.47 -5.65 -14.80
CA SER A 26 6.22 -4.92 -15.05
C SER A 26 6.45 -3.44 -15.40
N VAL A 27 7.62 -2.89 -15.08
CA VAL A 27 7.99 -1.49 -15.30
C VAL A 27 9.24 -1.30 -16.17
N ALA A 28 9.75 -2.37 -16.82
CA ALA A 28 10.94 -2.34 -17.68
C ALA A 28 10.83 -1.41 -18.90
N TRP A 29 9.65 -0.88 -19.18
CA TRP A 29 9.35 0.11 -20.24
C TRP A 29 9.63 1.56 -19.80
N ALA A 30 9.92 1.82 -18.53
CA ALA A 30 10.26 3.14 -18.01
C ALA A 30 11.65 3.60 -18.50
N ASP A 31 11.87 4.92 -18.50
CA ASP A 31 13.15 5.47 -18.93
C ASP A 31 14.26 5.25 -17.88
N GLU A 32 13.86 5.10 -16.63
CA GLU A 32 14.74 4.86 -15.49
C GLU A 32 14.03 4.07 -14.39
N ILE A 33 14.74 3.16 -13.76
CA ILE A 33 14.26 2.45 -12.56
C ILE A 33 15.28 2.69 -11.44
N ILE A 34 14.81 3.26 -10.34
CA ILE A 34 15.57 3.50 -9.10
C ILE A 34 15.07 2.53 -8.03
N LEU A 35 15.96 1.79 -7.42
CA LEU A 35 15.68 1.01 -6.23
C LEU A 35 16.51 1.53 -5.07
N LEU A 36 15.86 1.93 -3.98
CA LEU A 36 16.53 2.25 -2.71
C LEU A 36 16.41 1.05 -1.78
N ASP A 37 17.51 0.39 -1.56
CA ASP A 37 17.63 -0.73 -0.63
C ASP A 37 17.81 -0.22 0.82
N SER A 38 16.97 -0.71 1.73
CA SER A 38 16.99 -0.33 3.16
C SER A 38 17.82 -1.29 4.02
N GLY A 39 18.89 -1.85 3.46
CA GLY A 39 19.80 -2.79 4.13
C GLY A 39 19.29 -4.23 4.06
N SER A 40 19.10 -4.75 2.86
CA SER A 40 18.76 -6.16 2.61
C SER A 40 19.92 -7.09 2.95
N GLU A 41 19.59 -8.25 3.49
CA GLU A 41 20.52 -9.35 3.80
C GLU A 41 20.35 -10.52 2.82
N ASP A 42 19.33 -10.45 1.95
CA ASP A 42 19.08 -11.41 0.88
C ASP A 42 19.64 -10.92 -0.48
N ASN A 43 19.33 -11.60 -1.57
CA ASN A 43 19.82 -11.25 -2.90
C ASN A 43 19.06 -10.09 -3.57
N SER A 44 18.31 -9.26 -2.82
CA SER A 44 17.49 -8.17 -3.39
C SER A 44 18.28 -7.21 -4.27
N VAL A 45 19.47 -6.79 -3.82
CA VAL A 45 20.33 -5.86 -4.55
C VAL A 45 20.78 -6.47 -5.87
N ALA A 46 21.39 -7.67 -5.84
CA ALA A 46 21.88 -8.35 -7.05
C ALA A 46 20.75 -8.59 -8.07
N VAL A 47 19.58 -9.03 -7.61
CA VAL A 47 18.40 -9.23 -8.48
C VAL A 47 17.94 -7.93 -9.14
N ALA A 48 17.99 -6.82 -8.43
CA ALA A 48 17.59 -5.53 -8.99
C ALA A 48 18.58 -5.00 -10.03
N GLU A 49 19.89 -5.12 -9.76
CA GLU A 49 20.96 -4.74 -10.68
C GLU A 49 20.91 -5.57 -11.97
N ASP A 50 20.76 -6.89 -11.86
CA ASP A 50 20.66 -7.83 -13.00
C ASP A 50 19.45 -7.50 -13.91
N LEU A 51 18.40 -6.89 -13.35
CA LEU A 51 17.20 -6.46 -14.09
C LEU A 51 17.25 -4.99 -14.52
N GLY A 52 18.40 -4.34 -14.40
CA GLY A 52 18.67 -3.01 -14.94
C GLY A 52 18.23 -1.85 -14.07
N ALA A 53 17.88 -2.08 -12.79
CA ALA A 53 17.63 -1.00 -11.86
C ALA A 53 18.94 -0.34 -11.40
N LYS A 54 18.92 0.99 -11.21
CA LYS A 54 19.96 1.71 -10.49
C LYS A 54 19.70 1.53 -8.99
N VAL A 55 20.59 0.82 -8.31
CA VAL A 55 20.43 0.50 -6.89
C VAL A 55 21.24 1.46 -6.03
N PHE A 56 20.60 1.99 -4.99
CA PHE A 56 21.23 2.77 -3.94
C PHE A 56 20.92 2.11 -2.60
N THR A 57 21.86 2.12 -1.65
CA THR A 57 21.67 1.52 -0.34
C THR A 57 21.66 2.59 0.75
N HIS A 58 20.64 2.56 1.62
CA HIS A 58 20.54 3.41 2.79
C HIS A 58 19.86 2.64 3.93
N ALA A 59 20.67 2.10 4.85
CA ALA A 59 20.19 1.23 5.92
C ALA A 59 19.63 2.00 7.14
N ASP A 60 19.91 3.30 7.26
CA ASP A 60 19.38 4.13 8.35
C ASP A 60 17.90 4.43 8.10
N TRP A 61 17.05 3.63 8.76
CA TRP A 61 15.61 3.69 8.59
C TRP A 61 14.98 4.82 9.43
N GLN A 62 14.53 5.86 8.77
CA GLN A 62 13.86 7.01 9.39
C GLN A 62 12.33 7.06 9.09
N GLY A 63 11.75 5.98 8.63
CA GLY A 63 10.33 5.87 8.25
C GLY A 63 10.09 5.87 6.75
N PHE A 64 8.90 5.40 6.35
CA PHE A 64 8.55 5.25 4.94
C PHE A 64 8.59 6.57 4.16
N GLY A 65 8.09 7.66 4.74
CA GLY A 65 8.06 8.97 4.08
C GLY A 65 9.46 9.45 3.69
N LYS A 66 10.39 9.46 4.64
CA LYS A 66 11.78 9.88 4.40
C LYS A 66 12.51 8.95 3.44
N GLN A 67 12.27 7.64 3.54
CA GLN A 67 12.88 6.67 2.63
C GLN A 67 12.41 6.90 1.18
N ARG A 68 11.11 7.18 0.97
CA ARG A 68 10.58 7.54 -0.36
C ARG A 68 11.13 8.85 -0.87
N GLN A 69 11.27 9.88 -0.02
CA GLN A 69 11.88 11.16 -0.40
C GLN A 69 13.34 10.97 -0.84
N LEU A 70 14.12 10.18 -0.09
CA LEU A 70 15.51 9.87 -0.43
C LEU A 70 15.58 9.10 -1.75
N ALA A 71 14.74 8.07 -1.93
CA ALA A 71 14.67 7.32 -3.19
C ALA A 71 14.34 8.23 -4.38
N GLN A 72 13.37 9.13 -4.21
CA GLN A 72 13.00 10.11 -5.22
C GLN A 72 14.14 11.07 -5.56
N SER A 73 15.04 11.41 -4.62
CA SER A 73 16.15 12.34 -4.86
C SER A 73 17.19 11.81 -5.86
N TYR A 74 17.23 10.49 -6.08
CA TYR A 74 18.08 9.84 -7.09
C TYR A 74 17.47 9.82 -8.48
N ALA A 75 16.18 10.12 -8.62
CA ALA A 75 15.48 10.10 -9.89
C ALA A 75 15.80 11.34 -10.73
N SER A 76 16.12 11.13 -12.01
CA SER A 76 16.58 12.19 -12.92
C SER A 76 15.50 12.68 -13.92
N ASN A 77 14.39 11.97 -14.04
CA ASN A 77 13.36 12.24 -15.05
C ASN A 77 12.27 13.22 -14.57
N ASP A 78 11.43 13.68 -15.52
CA ASP A 78 10.37 14.65 -15.31
C ASP A 78 9.28 14.18 -14.35
N TYR A 79 8.92 12.90 -14.45
CA TYR A 79 7.84 12.28 -13.68
C TYR A 79 8.33 11.08 -12.85
N ILE A 80 7.68 10.88 -11.73
CA ILE A 80 7.89 9.73 -10.83
C ILE A 80 6.65 8.83 -10.87
N LEU A 81 6.89 7.53 -11.03
CA LEU A 81 5.96 6.48 -10.62
C LEU A 81 6.52 5.79 -9.39
N MET A 82 5.95 6.08 -8.21
CA MET A 82 6.37 5.48 -6.94
C MET A 82 5.58 4.19 -6.71
N ILE A 83 6.25 3.04 -6.65
CA ILE A 83 5.62 1.73 -6.39
C ILE A 83 6.37 0.95 -5.31
N ASP A 84 5.72 -0.08 -4.78
CA ASP A 84 6.29 -1.00 -3.81
C ASP A 84 6.75 -2.31 -4.49
N ALA A 85 7.71 -3.02 -3.90
CA ALA A 85 8.27 -4.25 -4.48
C ALA A 85 7.22 -5.35 -4.67
N ASP A 86 6.12 -5.32 -3.93
CA ASP A 86 4.99 -6.23 -4.05
C ASP A 86 3.86 -5.73 -4.98
N GLU A 87 4.11 -4.63 -5.73
CA GLU A 87 3.17 -4.08 -6.71
C GLU A 87 3.59 -4.43 -8.16
N ARG A 88 2.61 -4.55 -9.07
CA ARG A 88 2.79 -4.88 -10.52
C ARG A 88 1.92 -3.97 -11.36
N VAL A 89 2.51 -3.30 -12.34
CA VAL A 89 1.79 -2.47 -13.31
C VAL A 89 1.16 -3.36 -14.38
N THR A 90 -0.17 -3.28 -14.54
CA THR A 90 -0.85 -4.00 -15.64
C THR A 90 -0.63 -3.33 -16.99
N PRO A 91 -0.78 -4.04 -18.13
CA PRO A 91 -0.68 -3.45 -19.46
C PRO A 91 -1.62 -2.24 -19.67
N GLU A 92 -2.83 -2.31 -19.13
CA GLU A 92 -3.82 -1.22 -19.23
C GLU A 92 -3.37 0.01 -18.42
N LEU A 93 -2.80 -0.20 -17.22
CA LEU A 93 -2.26 0.89 -16.40
C LEU A 93 -1.03 1.50 -17.07
N ARG A 94 -0.13 0.69 -17.62
CA ARG A 94 1.00 1.15 -18.42
C ARG A 94 0.53 2.05 -19.56
N HIS A 95 -0.43 1.61 -20.35
CA HIS A 95 -0.98 2.39 -21.46
C HIS A 95 -1.55 3.74 -20.99
N SER A 96 -2.30 3.75 -19.88
CA SER A 96 -2.84 4.97 -19.28
C SER A 96 -1.73 5.93 -18.81
N ILE A 97 -0.64 5.40 -18.24
CA ILE A 97 0.53 6.20 -17.84
C ILE A 97 1.21 6.80 -19.08
N GLU A 98 1.47 6.01 -20.12
CA GLU A 98 2.11 6.46 -21.37
C GLU A 98 1.28 7.56 -22.07
N GLN A 99 -0.06 7.43 -22.10
CA GLN A 99 -0.95 8.48 -22.61
C GLN A 99 -0.88 9.76 -21.76
N THR A 100 -0.84 9.61 -20.44
CA THR A 100 -0.71 10.76 -19.54
C THR A 100 0.60 11.50 -19.76
N LEU A 101 1.71 10.79 -19.92
CA LEU A 101 3.04 11.38 -20.16
C LEU A 101 3.18 12.03 -21.54
N ALA A 102 2.32 11.70 -22.49
CA ALA A 102 2.30 12.36 -23.81
C ALA A 102 1.72 13.78 -23.75
N ALA A 103 0.80 14.07 -22.81
CA ALA A 103 0.21 15.39 -22.62
C ALA A 103 -0.07 15.65 -21.12
N PRO A 104 0.97 15.73 -20.28
CA PRO A 104 0.79 15.81 -18.85
C PRO A 104 0.46 17.23 -18.38
N ASP A 105 -0.21 17.31 -17.22
CA ASP A 105 -0.39 18.54 -16.46
C ASP A 105 0.38 18.43 -15.15
N ASP A 106 1.44 19.20 -15.03
CA ASP A 106 2.32 19.20 -13.83
C ASP A 106 1.59 19.67 -12.55
N ASN A 107 0.39 20.26 -12.67
CA ASN A 107 -0.46 20.63 -11.54
C ASN A 107 -1.38 19.49 -11.06
N GLN A 108 -1.28 18.34 -11.68
CA GLN A 108 -2.09 17.17 -11.35
C GLN A 108 -1.23 16.07 -10.71
N VAL A 109 -1.89 15.28 -9.86
CA VAL A 109 -1.37 14.02 -9.33
C VAL A 109 -2.27 12.92 -9.82
N TYR A 110 -1.70 11.80 -10.22
CA TYR A 110 -2.46 10.72 -10.81
C TYR A 110 -2.51 9.52 -9.85
N SER A 111 -3.74 8.99 -9.67
CA SER A 111 -3.99 7.87 -8.77
C SER A 111 -4.19 6.56 -9.52
N CYS A 112 -3.54 5.51 -9.02
CA CYS A 112 -3.71 4.13 -9.48
C CYS A 112 -4.74 3.41 -8.63
N ALA A 113 -5.55 2.53 -9.23
CA ALA A 113 -6.40 1.62 -8.48
C ALA A 113 -5.60 0.37 -8.10
N ARG A 114 -5.26 0.20 -6.83
CA ARG A 114 -4.66 -1.06 -6.36
C ARG A 114 -5.70 -2.15 -6.31
N ARG A 115 -5.35 -3.30 -6.88
CA ARG A 115 -6.15 -4.51 -6.80
C ARG A 115 -5.42 -5.53 -5.93
N ASN A 116 -5.93 -5.66 -4.71
CA ASN A 116 -5.28 -6.39 -3.64
C ASN A 116 -5.47 -7.90 -3.76
N LEU A 117 -4.39 -8.67 -3.61
CA LEU A 117 -4.42 -10.13 -3.55
C LEU A 117 -4.81 -10.59 -2.13
N PHE A 118 -5.79 -11.48 -2.05
CA PHE A 118 -6.12 -12.19 -0.82
C PHE A 118 -6.19 -13.70 -1.09
N LEU A 119 -5.24 -14.45 -0.56
CA LEU A 119 -5.18 -15.91 -0.62
C LEU A 119 -5.41 -16.45 -2.05
N GLY A 120 -4.61 -15.97 -2.99
CA GLY A 120 -4.61 -16.42 -4.39
C GLY A 120 -5.66 -15.77 -5.29
N ARG A 121 -6.50 -14.85 -4.79
CA ARG A 121 -7.49 -14.12 -5.58
C ARG A 121 -7.27 -12.61 -5.50
N PHE A 122 -7.20 -11.94 -6.64
CA PHE A 122 -7.30 -10.49 -6.70
C PHE A 122 -8.74 -10.05 -6.46
N MET A 123 -8.96 -9.34 -5.34
CA MET A 123 -10.28 -8.93 -4.90
C MET A 123 -10.84 -7.82 -5.79
N ARG A 124 -12.15 -7.86 -6.03
CA ARG A 124 -12.89 -6.81 -6.78
C ARG A 124 -13.99 -6.14 -5.97
N HIS A 125 -14.33 -6.72 -4.83
CA HIS A 125 -15.40 -6.29 -3.93
C HIS A 125 -14.89 -6.27 -2.49
N SER A 126 -15.74 -6.54 -1.51
CA SER A 126 -15.37 -6.61 -0.09
C SER A 126 -14.83 -5.29 0.48
N GLY A 127 -14.84 -4.20 -0.29
CA GLY A 127 -14.24 -2.91 0.05
C GLY A 127 -12.71 -2.89 -0.07
N TRP A 128 -12.13 -3.84 -0.81
CA TRP A 128 -10.71 -3.90 -1.11
C TRP A 128 -10.36 -3.40 -2.52
N TYR A 129 -11.37 -3.04 -3.31
CA TYR A 129 -11.21 -2.47 -4.64
C TYR A 129 -12.34 -1.50 -4.96
N PRO A 130 -12.06 -0.37 -5.66
CA PRO A 130 -10.73 0.14 -5.94
C PRO A 130 -10.11 0.78 -4.68
N ASP A 131 -8.87 0.39 -4.38
CA ASP A 131 -8.04 1.04 -3.36
C ASP A 131 -7.12 2.04 -4.07
N ARG A 132 -7.50 3.33 -4.10
CA ARG A 132 -6.78 4.33 -4.88
C ARG A 132 -5.63 4.94 -4.11
N VAL A 133 -4.45 4.94 -4.75
CA VAL A 133 -3.21 5.53 -4.23
C VAL A 133 -2.60 6.49 -5.23
N ASN A 134 -2.08 7.62 -4.76
CA ASN A 134 -1.39 8.60 -5.57
C ASN A 134 0.02 8.10 -5.87
N ARG A 135 0.32 7.75 -7.13
CA ARG A 135 1.55 7.09 -7.51
C ARG A 135 2.33 7.78 -8.62
N LEU A 136 1.66 8.51 -9.56
CA LEU A 136 2.29 9.20 -10.67
C LEU A 136 2.19 10.72 -10.47
N TYR A 137 3.31 11.42 -10.55
CA TYR A 137 3.38 12.88 -10.30
C TYR A 137 4.66 13.51 -10.87
N ALA A 138 4.65 14.84 -11.06
CA ALA A 138 5.80 15.60 -11.52
C ALA A 138 6.91 15.63 -10.44
N ASN A 139 8.13 15.19 -10.80
CA ASN A 139 9.25 14.96 -9.89
C ASN A 139 9.62 16.19 -9.07
N GLN A 140 9.66 17.37 -9.65
CA GLN A 140 10.13 18.59 -8.97
C GLN A 140 9.03 19.27 -8.13
N ARG A 141 7.79 18.80 -8.18
CA ARG A 141 6.64 19.48 -7.58
C ARG A 141 6.13 18.83 -6.30
N TYR A 142 6.17 17.53 -6.22
CA TYR A 142 5.53 16.78 -5.15
C TYR A 142 6.54 15.90 -4.42
N ARG A 143 6.34 15.77 -3.11
CA ARG A 143 7.17 14.96 -2.20
C ARG A 143 6.26 14.26 -1.19
N TYR A 144 6.69 13.11 -0.72
CA TYR A 144 6.05 12.46 0.42
C TYR A 144 6.26 13.29 1.69
N ASN A 145 5.31 13.19 2.65
CA ASN A 145 5.46 13.78 3.98
C ASN A 145 6.47 12.99 4.82
N ASP A 146 6.83 13.54 6.00
CA ASP A 146 7.82 12.94 6.92
C ASP A 146 7.21 11.91 7.88
N ASP A 147 5.97 11.48 7.67
CA ASP A 147 5.30 10.55 8.57
C ASP A 147 6.01 9.20 8.61
N LEU A 148 6.21 8.68 9.83
CA LEU A 148 6.86 7.39 10.06
C LEU A 148 6.03 6.22 9.53
N VAL A 149 4.71 6.32 9.69
CA VAL A 149 3.68 5.40 9.20
C VAL A 149 2.51 6.23 8.65
N HIS A 150 1.79 5.70 7.66
CA HIS A 150 0.73 6.39 6.93
C HIS A 150 1.25 7.57 6.08
N GLU A 151 2.47 7.41 5.55
CA GLU A 151 3.04 8.37 4.63
C GLU A 151 2.10 8.63 3.46
N SER A 152 2.02 9.86 3.04
CA SER A 152 1.22 10.29 1.91
C SER A 152 1.96 11.29 1.04
N LEU A 153 1.65 11.29 -0.25
CA LEU A 153 2.16 12.32 -1.14
C LEU A 153 1.52 13.67 -0.76
N ASN A 154 2.35 14.67 -0.47
CA ASN A 154 1.85 16.02 -0.23
C ASN A 154 1.43 16.64 -1.56
N ILE A 155 0.13 16.67 -1.80
CA ILE A 155 -0.43 17.11 -3.08
C ILE A 155 -0.68 18.61 -3.17
N ASN A 156 -0.53 19.37 -2.06
CA ASN A 156 -0.64 20.85 -2.01
C ASN A 156 -1.89 21.39 -2.74
N GLY A 157 -3.03 20.71 -2.63
CA GLY A 157 -4.27 21.09 -3.31
C GLY A 157 -4.35 20.71 -4.79
N ALA A 158 -3.40 19.95 -5.32
CA ALA A 158 -3.44 19.46 -6.69
C ALA A 158 -4.69 18.63 -6.97
N LYS A 159 -5.19 18.72 -8.21
CA LYS A 159 -6.26 17.84 -8.67
C LYS A 159 -5.75 16.40 -8.79
N VAL A 160 -6.44 15.46 -8.17
CA VAL A 160 -6.16 14.04 -8.32
C VAL A 160 -6.97 13.47 -9.49
N VAL A 161 -6.27 12.90 -10.49
CA VAL A 161 -6.87 12.30 -11.69
C VAL A 161 -6.69 10.78 -11.63
N PRO A 162 -7.77 9.99 -11.74
CA PRO A 162 -7.66 8.54 -11.74
C PRO A 162 -7.13 8.02 -13.07
N LEU A 163 -6.11 7.15 -13.02
CA LEU A 163 -5.66 6.37 -14.17
C LEU A 163 -6.56 5.15 -14.41
N SER A 164 -6.61 4.70 -15.65
CA SER A 164 -7.25 3.44 -16.04
C SER A 164 -6.29 2.26 -15.84
N GLY A 165 -6.83 1.07 -15.62
CA GLY A 165 -6.06 -0.13 -15.33
C GLY A 165 -5.71 -0.27 -13.83
N ASP A 166 -5.08 -1.38 -13.49
CA ASP A 166 -4.83 -1.77 -12.11
C ASP A 166 -3.35 -1.81 -11.77
N LEU A 167 -3.03 -1.43 -10.54
CA LEU A 167 -1.79 -1.75 -9.87
C LEU A 167 -2.05 -3.00 -9.01
N LEU A 168 -1.58 -4.17 -9.45
CA LEU A 168 -1.75 -5.41 -8.71
C LEU A 168 -0.87 -5.36 -7.46
N HIS A 169 -1.44 -5.66 -6.29
CA HIS A 169 -0.74 -5.58 -5.01
C HIS A 169 -0.84 -6.93 -4.28
N LEU A 170 0.30 -7.55 -4.02
CA LEU A 170 0.40 -8.88 -3.42
C LEU A 170 0.25 -8.85 -1.88
N THR A 171 -0.83 -8.25 -1.41
CA THR A 171 -1.10 -7.85 -0.01
C THR A 171 -1.08 -9.01 0.98
N CYS A 172 -1.73 -10.12 0.63
CA CYS A 172 -1.90 -11.26 1.53
C CYS A 172 -1.57 -12.57 0.81
N ARG A 173 -0.31 -12.97 0.87
CA ARG A 173 0.19 -14.27 0.37
C ARG A 173 0.24 -15.30 1.47
N ASP A 174 0.60 -14.88 2.68
CA ASP A 174 0.66 -15.70 3.89
C ASP A 174 -0.43 -15.27 4.88
N PHE A 175 -1.31 -16.19 5.23
CA PHE A 175 -2.43 -15.91 6.11
C PHE A 175 -1.97 -15.56 7.54
N PHE A 176 -0.98 -16.26 8.06
CA PHE A 176 -0.52 -16.04 9.43
C PHE A 176 0.27 -14.71 9.55
N ALA A 177 1.08 -14.37 8.55
CA ALA A 177 1.74 -13.05 8.51
C ALA A 177 0.70 -11.92 8.47
N PHE A 178 -0.36 -12.08 7.67
CA PHE A 178 -1.46 -11.13 7.61
C PHE A 178 -2.20 -11.00 8.96
N GLN A 179 -2.49 -12.12 9.62
CA GLN A 179 -3.15 -12.13 10.93
C GLN A 179 -2.28 -11.47 12.01
N ARG A 180 -0.98 -11.75 12.05
CA ARG A 180 -0.05 -11.08 12.99
C ARG A 180 -0.04 -9.56 12.81
N LYS A 181 -0.04 -9.10 11.55
CA LYS A 181 -0.14 -7.66 11.23
C LYS A 181 -1.46 -7.05 11.74
N GLN A 182 -2.58 -7.74 11.54
CA GLN A 182 -3.89 -7.28 12.03
C GLN A 182 -3.97 -7.23 13.55
N LEU A 183 -3.40 -8.22 14.24
CA LEU A 183 -3.35 -8.23 15.71
C LEU A 183 -2.59 -7.02 16.26
N ARG A 184 -1.41 -6.74 15.72
CA ARG A 184 -0.62 -5.55 16.09
C ARG A 184 -1.41 -4.25 15.87
N TYR A 185 -2.05 -4.11 14.72
CA TYR A 185 -2.87 -2.91 14.45
C TYR A 185 -4.12 -2.81 15.36
N ALA A 186 -4.69 -3.95 15.74
CA ALA A 186 -5.81 -3.96 16.70
C ALA A 186 -5.36 -3.49 18.09
N GLU A 187 -4.20 -3.91 18.54
CA GLU A 187 -3.59 -3.50 19.81
C GLU A 187 -3.25 -2.00 19.80
N GLU A 188 -2.56 -1.52 18.77
CA GLU A 188 -2.22 -0.10 18.61
C GLU A 188 -3.47 0.78 18.63
N TRP A 189 -4.52 0.39 17.89
CA TRP A 189 -5.79 1.09 17.86
C TRP A 189 -6.46 1.13 19.24
N ALA A 190 -6.47 0.01 19.96
CA ALA A 190 -7.06 -0.07 21.29
C ALA A 190 -6.33 0.84 22.29
N ASN A 191 -4.99 0.82 22.28
CA ASN A 191 -4.16 1.67 23.12
C ASN A 191 -4.38 3.16 22.85
N GLN A 192 -4.38 3.58 21.59
CA GLN A 192 -4.66 4.97 21.21
C GLN A 192 -6.04 5.42 21.67
N ARG A 193 -7.06 4.59 21.50
CA ARG A 193 -8.44 4.91 21.94
C ARG A 193 -8.54 4.97 23.46
N TYR A 194 -7.89 4.06 24.16
CA TYR A 194 -7.84 4.04 25.61
C TYR A 194 -7.18 5.30 26.17
N GLN A 195 -6.02 5.69 25.63
CA GLN A 195 -5.31 6.93 25.99
C GLN A 195 -6.13 8.17 25.70
N ALA A 196 -6.91 8.17 24.62
CA ALA A 196 -7.88 9.25 24.31
C ALA A 196 -9.16 9.22 25.19
N GLY A 197 -9.17 8.46 26.28
CA GLY A 197 -10.31 8.38 27.21
C GLY A 197 -11.51 7.58 26.71
N LYS A 198 -11.42 6.92 25.54
CA LYS A 198 -12.53 6.11 25.00
C LYS A 198 -12.65 4.79 25.74
N ARG A 199 -13.90 4.36 25.95
CA ARG A 199 -14.26 3.07 26.56
C ARG A 199 -15.36 2.43 25.70
N CYS A 200 -15.54 1.12 25.82
CA CYS A 200 -16.63 0.43 25.13
C CYS A 200 -17.32 -0.58 26.05
N SER A 201 -18.55 -0.90 25.72
CA SER A 201 -19.35 -1.93 26.42
C SER A 201 -19.16 -3.29 25.75
N TYR A 202 -19.54 -4.36 26.45
CA TYR A 202 -19.57 -5.71 25.87
C TYR A 202 -20.50 -5.79 24.65
N LEU A 203 -21.64 -5.09 24.69
CA LEU A 203 -22.56 -5.02 23.56
C LEU A 203 -21.91 -4.36 22.35
N SER A 204 -21.04 -3.35 22.57
CA SER A 204 -20.29 -2.72 21.47
C SER A 204 -19.36 -3.70 20.74
N ILE A 205 -18.74 -4.66 21.46
CA ILE A 205 -17.90 -5.69 20.84
C ILE A 205 -18.74 -6.50 19.85
N ILE A 206 -19.91 -7.00 20.30
CA ILE A 206 -20.79 -7.83 19.49
C ILE A 206 -21.30 -7.08 18.26
N THR A 207 -21.87 -5.89 18.48
CA THR A 207 -22.51 -5.11 17.40
C THR A 207 -21.52 -4.66 16.33
N HIS A 208 -20.32 -4.22 16.73
CA HIS A 208 -19.30 -3.80 15.76
C HIS A 208 -18.72 -5.00 15.00
N THR A 209 -18.54 -6.15 15.66
CA THR A 209 -18.10 -7.38 15.01
C THR A 209 -19.08 -7.87 13.95
N LEU A 210 -20.36 -7.99 14.31
CA LEU A 210 -21.42 -8.37 13.37
C LEU A 210 -21.56 -7.33 12.24
N GLY A 211 -21.52 -6.04 12.60
CA GLY A 211 -21.55 -4.94 11.64
C GLY A 211 -20.40 -4.99 10.64
N ALA A 212 -19.18 -5.33 11.06
CA ALA A 212 -18.03 -5.48 10.18
C ALA A 212 -18.21 -6.65 9.19
N PHE A 213 -18.73 -7.79 9.65
CA PHE A 213 -19.07 -8.90 8.78
C PHE A 213 -20.12 -8.51 7.74
N CYS A 214 -21.27 -8.01 8.18
CA CYS A 214 -22.36 -7.60 7.30
C CYS A 214 -21.92 -6.53 6.30
N LYS A 215 -21.13 -5.55 6.75
CA LYS A 215 -20.58 -4.53 5.88
C LYS A 215 -19.71 -5.11 4.77
N THR A 216 -18.80 -6.03 5.11
CA THR A 216 -17.87 -6.62 4.12
C THR A 216 -18.60 -7.58 3.20
N TRP A 217 -19.41 -8.49 3.76
CA TRP A 217 -20.05 -9.55 3.01
C TRP A 217 -21.24 -9.08 2.18
N LEU A 218 -22.15 -8.28 2.80
CA LEU A 218 -23.38 -7.83 2.16
C LEU A 218 -23.21 -6.46 1.50
N LEU A 219 -22.91 -5.40 2.28
CA LEU A 219 -22.95 -4.02 1.77
C LEU A 219 -21.85 -3.73 0.76
N ARG A 220 -20.69 -4.40 0.87
CA ARG A 220 -19.57 -4.29 -0.07
C ARG A 220 -19.50 -5.45 -1.04
N ALA A 221 -20.61 -6.18 -1.20
CA ALA A 221 -20.77 -7.28 -2.14
C ALA A 221 -19.65 -8.33 -2.07
N GLY A 222 -19.14 -8.63 -0.89
CA GLY A 222 -18.07 -9.61 -0.68
C GLY A 222 -18.43 -11.00 -1.16
N PHE A 223 -19.72 -11.34 -1.22
CA PHE A 223 -20.22 -12.61 -1.77
C PHE A 223 -19.86 -12.77 -3.26
N LEU A 224 -19.63 -11.71 -4.02
CA LEU A 224 -19.17 -11.76 -5.41
C LEU A 224 -17.69 -12.13 -5.53
N ASP A 225 -16.91 -11.99 -4.46
CA ASP A 225 -15.53 -12.48 -4.40
C ASP A 225 -15.43 -13.96 -3.99
N GLY A 226 -16.56 -14.67 -3.91
CA GLY A 226 -16.62 -16.11 -3.65
C GLY A 226 -16.10 -16.48 -2.25
N LYS A 227 -15.40 -17.62 -2.16
CA LYS A 227 -14.86 -18.13 -0.88
C LYS A 227 -13.91 -17.16 -0.20
N GLN A 228 -13.06 -16.48 -0.97
CA GLN A 228 -12.13 -15.49 -0.45
C GLN A 228 -12.85 -14.27 0.12
N GLY A 229 -13.95 -13.84 -0.50
CA GLY A 229 -14.76 -12.75 0.03
C GLY A 229 -15.42 -13.10 1.37
N LEU A 230 -15.91 -14.35 1.53
CA LEU A 230 -16.42 -14.84 2.81
C LEU A 230 -15.30 -14.86 3.88
N LEU A 231 -14.15 -15.46 3.55
CA LEU A 231 -13.01 -15.50 4.46
C LEU A 231 -12.57 -14.10 4.87
N LEU A 232 -12.51 -13.16 3.93
CA LEU A 232 -12.15 -11.78 4.23
C LEU A 232 -13.19 -11.09 5.14
N ALA A 233 -14.49 -11.39 4.95
CA ALA A 233 -15.53 -10.86 5.84
C ALA A 233 -15.38 -11.38 7.27
N VAL A 234 -15.06 -12.67 7.43
CA VAL A 234 -14.76 -13.28 8.75
C VAL A 234 -13.52 -12.64 9.36
N VAL A 235 -12.45 -12.50 8.60
CA VAL A 235 -11.19 -11.89 9.07
C VAL A 235 -11.39 -10.43 9.49
N ASN A 236 -12.16 -9.65 8.74
CA ASN A 236 -12.49 -8.27 9.11
C ASN A 236 -13.36 -8.18 10.37
N ALA A 237 -14.27 -9.14 10.55
CA ALA A 237 -15.04 -9.26 11.79
C ALA A 237 -14.14 -9.62 12.98
N GLN A 238 -13.23 -10.58 12.81
CA GLN A 238 -12.24 -10.95 13.83
C GLN A 238 -11.33 -9.77 14.20
N TYR A 239 -10.82 -9.04 13.21
CA TYR A 239 -10.02 -7.83 13.45
C TYR A 239 -10.81 -6.80 14.27
N THR A 240 -12.08 -6.59 13.93
CA THR A 240 -12.96 -5.67 14.67
C THR A 240 -13.21 -6.18 16.08
N PHE A 241 -13.46 -7.47 16.26
CA PHE A 241 -13.57 -8.09 17.57
C PHE A 241 -12.32 -7.83 18.42
N ASN A 242 -11.14 -8.10 17.89
CA ASN A 242 -9.86 -7.90 18.58
C ASN A 242 -9.68 -6.44 19.04
N LYS A 243 -10.00 -5.46 18.20
CA LYS A 243 -9.95 -4.03 18.53
C LYS A 243 -10.82 -3.67 19.73
N TYR A 244 -12.07 -4.05 19.69
CA TYR A 244 -13.04 -3.68 20.72
C TYR A 244 -12.88 -4.51 21.99
N ALA A 245 -12.51 -5.78 21.88
CA ALA A 245 -12.21 -6.63 23.03
C ALA A 245 -10.96 -6.13 23.78
N ALA A 246 -9.90 -5.75 23.06
CA ALA A 246 -8.71 -5.15 23.66
C ALA A 246 -9.03 -3.82 24.35
N LEU A 247 -9.80 -2.93 23.70
CA LEU A 247 -10.23 -1.68 24.32
C LEU A 247 -11.08 -1.89 25.59
N TRP A 248 -11.97 -2.89 25.56
CA TRP A 248 -12.77 -3.25 26.72
C TRP A 248 -11.91 -3.81 27.85
N ALA A 249 -10.95 -4.67 27.56
CA ALA A 249 -10.01 -5.25 28.53
C ALA A 249 -9.16 -4.17 29.20
N LEU A 250 -8.62 -3.23 28.44
CA LEU A 250 -7.86 -2.08 28.95
C LEU A 250 -8.69 -1.21 29.91
N GLY A 251 -10.02 -1.12 29.68
CA GLY A 251 -10.94 -0.37 30.56
C GLY A 251 -11.25 -1.04 31.87
N ARG A 252 -10.80 -2.28 32.09
CA ARG A 252 -10.99 -3.01 33.34
C ARG A 252 -9.66 -3.09 34.06
N ASN A 253 -9.56 -2.45 35.22
CA ASN A 253 -8.48 -2.71 36.14
C ASN A 253 -8.61 -4.18 36.61
N TYR A 254 -7.84 -5.08 36.00
CA TYR A 254 -7.55 -6.36 36.63
C TYR A 254 -6.66 -6.03 37.83
N SER A 255 -7.28 -5.74 39.00
CA SER A 255 -6.57 -5.92 40.25
C SER A 255 -6.21 -7.40 40.29
N GLU A 256 -4.91 -7.69 40.26
CA GLU A 256 -4.40 -9.00 40.58
C GLU A 256 -5.02 -9.43 41.93
N LYS A 257 -5.83 -10.48 41.87
CA LYS A 257 -6.25 -11.21 43.07
C LYS A 257 -5.26 -12.33 43.32
#